data_797fc9dcbc24c58fd859cdfb79822b13
#
_entry.id   797fc9dcbc24c58fd859cdfb79822b13
#
_cell.length_a   1.000
_cell.length_b   1.000
_cell.length_c   1.000
_cell.angle_alpha   90.00
_cell.angle_beta   90.00
_cell.angle_gamma   90.00
#
_symmetry.space_group_name_H-M   'P 1'
#
loop_
_entity.id
_entity.type
_entity.pdbx_description
1 polymer ?
#
loop_
_entity_poly.entity_id
_entity_poly.type
_entity_poly.pdbx_seq_one_letter_code
_entity_poly.pdbx_strand_id
1 'polypeptide(L)'
;MKHPYDFGISQDDFLVEEKALPINGGKLLCVASGGEVPLSLIAKHTMNIDAVDVSINQIRLCRLKVGAVQSLEPHESATFLGFSKKNEVCRTTYFEKVAKMLPKDDLEFWNRNISLITKGVIGNSRFEKYLLFFCRLFVSYIGKRKVLELVNMESVESQHVYFDKHIKKSLIKWIFRVVFSPALYGNRGLNAQGLIHQRGSLGTQFYLKFRDFFTSTPAKNNFYLQFYLLGHVVFEQALPPYLQQDFHESLLKNIKGLSFENRTIQDKVKHLDSLRYTNYALSNISDWMEKEEMDSLLTTIVKRTEV
;
A
#
# COMPACT_ATOMS: atom_id res chain seq x y z
N MET A 1 8.05 5.13 21.03
CA MET A 1 8.90 5.50 19.88
C MET A 1 8.01 6.04 18.79
N LYS A 2 8.32 7.22 18.22
CA LYS A 2 7.59 7.79 17.09
C LYS A 2 7.89 6.91 15.87
N HIS A 3 6.85 6.42 15.18
CA HIS A 3 7.05 5.64 13.95
C HIS A 3 7.61 6.57 12.86
N PRO A 4 8.61 6.14 12.09
CA PRO A 4 9.25 7.02 11.11
C PRO A 4 8.36 7.31 9.89
N TYR A 5 7.42 6.42 9.53
CA TYR A 5 6.43 6.60 8.47
C TYR A 5 5.10 5.93 8.85
N ASP A 6 4.02 6.36 8.21
CA ASP A 6 2.67 5.95 8.57
C ASP A 6 2.25 4.64 7.89
N PHE A 7 2.53 4.51 6.59
CA PHE A 7 2.13 3.37 5.76
C PHE A 7 3.35 2.66 5.19
N GLY A 8 3.43 1.37 5.36
CA GLY A 8 4.44 0.51 4.73
C GLY A 8 3.99 0.01 3.36
N ILE A 9 2.66 -0.11 3.19
CA ILE A 9 1.97 -0.55 1.97
C ILE A 9 0.87 0.48 1.68
N SER A 10 0.65 0.81 0.40
CA SER A 10 -0.51 1.63 0.01
C SER A 10 -1.80 0.92 0.40
N GLN A 11 -2.77 1.69 0.88
CA GLN A 11 -4.09 1.15 1.22
C GLN A 11 -5.02 1.06 0.00
N ASP A 12 -4.62 1.69 -1.10
CA ASP A 12 -5.34 1.65 -2.38
C ASP A 12 -4.91 0.44 -3.20
N ASP A 13 -5.88 -0.19 -3.85
CA ASP A 13 -5.63 -1.32 -4.75
C ASP A 13 -5.27 -0.80 -6.15
N PHE A 14 -4.04 -1.03 -6.58
CA PHE A 14 -3.58 -0.64 -7.91
C PHE A 14 -4.43 -1.22 -9.05
N LEU A 15 -5.10 -2.36 -8.84
CA LEU A 15 -6.02 -2.95 -9.83
C LEU A 15 -7.26 -2.09 -10.07
N VAL A 16 -7.71 -1.36 -9.05
CA VAL A 16 -8.81 -0.40 -9.19
C VAL A 16 -8.36 0.79 -10.03
N GLU A 17 -7.19 1.34 -9.69
CA GLU A 17 -6.59 2.46 -10.43
C GLU A 17 -6.30 2.06 -11.90
N GLU A 18 -5.73 0.89 -12.13
CA GLU A 18 -5.45 0.37 -13.47
C GLU A 18 -6.72 0.26 -14.34
N LYS A 19 -7.84 -0.17 -13.74
CA LYS A 19 -9.13 -0.29 -14.46
C LYS A 19 -9.83 1.05 -14.68
N ALA A 20 -9.64 2.00 -13.75
CA ALA A 20 -10.31 3.30 -13.80
C ALA A 20 -9.61 4.30 -14.71
N LEU A 21 -8.29 4.20 -14.85
CA LEU A 21 -7.48 5.15 -15.59
C LEU A 21 -7.36 4.74 -17.07
N PRO A 22 -7.56 5.67 -18.03
CA PRO A 22 -7.24 5.44 -19.43
C PRO A 22 -5.71 5.45 -19.62
N ILE A 23 -5.07 4.30 -19.42
CA ILE A 23 -3.61 4.15 -19.46
C ILE A 23 -3.15 4.02 -20.92
N ASN A 24 -3.12 5.12 -21.65
CA ASN A 24 -2.69 5.18 -23.05
C ASN A 24 -1.56 6.20 -23.24
N GLY A 25 -0.43 6.01 -22.54
CA GLY A 25 0.78 6.82 -22.76
C GLY A 25 0.73 8.23 -22.18
N GLY A 26 -0.19 8.53 -21.30
CA GLY A 26 -0.34 9.85 -20.67
C GLY A 26 0.58 10.09 -19.46
N LYS A 27 0.39 11.23 -18.81
CA LYS A 27 1.07 11.59 -17.57
C LYS A 27 0.11 11.51 -16.38
N LEU A 28 0.48 10.73 -15.37
CA LEU A 28 -0.29 10.53 -14.14
C LEU A 28 0.28 11.39 -13.01
N LEU A 29 -0.60 12.08 -12.29
CA LEU A 29 -0.29 12.61 -10.95
C LEU A 29 -0.99 11.75 -9.90
N CYS A 30 -0.26 11.23 -8.94
CA CYS A 30 -0.84 10.41 -7.88
C CYS A 30 -0.29 10.72 -6.49
N VAL A 31 -1.02 10.28 -5.46
CA VAL A 31 -0.52 10.23 -4.10
C VAL A 31 0.45 9.06 -3.97
N ALA A 32 1.65 9.30 -3.43
CA ALA A 32 2.67 8.26 -3.31
C ALA A 32 2.32 7.18 -2.28
N SER A 33 1.81 7.57 -1.11
CA SER A 33 1.46 6.64 -0.02
C SER A 33 2.58 5.62 0.24
N GLY A 34 2.30 4.32 0.21
CA GLY A 34 3.30 3.25 0.30
C GLY A 34 4.12 3.01 -0.96
N GLY A 35 3.69 3.52 -2.11
CA GLY A 35 4.36 3.38 -3.41
C GLY A 35 3.85 2.22 -4.28
N GLU A 36 2.93 1.37 -3.79
CA GLU A 36 2.46 0.21 -4.56
C GLU A 36 1.74 0.60 -5.84
N VAL A 37 0.90 1.66 -5.79
CA VAL A 37 0.15 2.13 -6.98
C VAL A 37 1.10 2.62 -8.07
N PRO A 38 1.95 3.64 -7.85
CA PRO A 38 2.82 4.14 -8.91
C PRO A 38 3.84 3.09 -9.41
N LEU A 39 4.40 2.26 -8.50
CA LEU A 39 5.35 1.22 -8.89
C LEU A 39 4.70 0.10 -9.70
N SER A 40 3.48 -0.31 -9.35
CA SER A 40 2.77 -1.36 -10.08
C SER A 40 2.30 -0.89 -11.46
N LEU A 41 1.83 0.36 -11.56
CA LEU A 41 1.41 0.94 -12.83
C LEU A 41 2.61 1.10 -13.78
N ILE A 42 3.75 1.61 -13.31
CA ILE A 42 4.95 1.78 -14.15
C ILE A 42 5.57 0.45 -14.56
N ALA A 43 5.40 -0.62 -13.77
CA ALA A 43 5.85 -1.96 -14.11
C ALA A 43 5.06 -2.55 -15.29
N LYS A 44 3.77 -2.25 -15.36
CA LYS A 44 2.87 -2.80 -16.39
C LYS A 44 2.72 -1.91 -17.62
N HIS A 45 2.92 -0.60 -17.48
CA HIS A 45 2.59 0.37 -18.52
C HIS A 45 3.72 1.37 -18.77
N THR A 46 3.93 1.72 -20.04
CA THR A 46 4.84 2.80 -20.42
C THR A 46 4.13 4.15 -20.26
N MET A 47 4.43 4.87 -19.19
CA MET A 47 3.82 6.16 -18.87
C MET A 47 4.77 7.02 -18.02
N ASN A 48 4.43 8.28 -17.81
CA ASN A 48 5.12 9.12 -16.85
C ASN A 48 4.26 9.30 -15.59
N ILE A 49 4.84 9.12 -14.43
CA ILE A 49 4.15 9.21 -13.13
C ILE A 49 4.90 10.17 -12.21
N ASP A 50 4.22 11.23 -11.78
CA ASP A 50 4.67 12.05 -10.66
C ASP A 50 3.86 11.65 -9.42
N ALA A 51 4.53 11.07 -8.43
CA ALA A 51 3.93 10.67 -7.16
C ALA A 51 4.35 11.63 -6.06
N VAL A 52 3.38 12.21 -5.36
CA VAL A 52 3.61 13.20 -4.32
C VAL A 52 3.13 12.74 -2.96
N ASP A 53 3.80 13.16 -1.90
CA ASP A 53 3.37 12.95 -0.51
C ASP A 53 3.86 14.09 0.38
N VAL A 54 3.03 14.48 1.33
CA VAL A 54 3.36 15.51 2.33
C VAL A 54 4.43 15.04 3.33
N SER A 55 4.57 13.73 3.49
CA SER A 55 5.55 13.13 4.38
C SER A 55 6.84 12.78 3.64
N ILE A 56 7.92 13.49 3.95
CA ILE A 56 9.25 13.16 3.41
C ILE A 56 9.65 11.70 3.70
N ASN A 57 9.19 11.14 4.81
CA ASN A 57 9.51 9.77 5.17
C ASN A 57 8.75 8.72 4.33
N GLN A 58 7.53 9.04 3.84
CA GLN A 58 6.84 8.23 2.84
C GLN A 58 7.62 8.27 1.52
N ILE A 59 8.07 9.45 1.08
CA ILE A 59 8.92 9.60 -0.13
C ILE A 59 10.22 8.79 0.01
N ARG A 60 10.87 8.82 1.17
CA ARG A 60 12.06 8.01 1.47
C ARG A 60 11.78 6.51 1.36
N LEU A 61 10.62 6.05 1.83
CA LEU A 61 10.20 4.65 1.69
C LEU A 61 10.00 4.29 0.21
N CYS A 62 9.32 5.15 -0.56
CA CYS A 62 9.11 4.92 -1.99
C CYS A 62 10.45 4.86 -2.76
N ARG A 63 11.37 5.78 -2.48
CA ARG A 63 12.72 5.77 -3.07
C ARG A 63 13.54 4.54 -2.66
N LEU A 64 13.37 4.06 -1.42
CA LEU A 64 13.98 2.78 -1.00
C LEU A 64 13.44 1.61 -1.83
N LYS A 65 12.12 1.57 -2.11
CA LYS A 65 11.51 0.55 -2.97
C LYS A 65 12.03 0.64 -4.41
N VAL A 66 12.16 1.85 -4.96
CA VAL A 66 12.80 2.07 -6.26
C VAL A 66 14.24 1.53 -6.27
N GLY A 67 15.04 1.90 -5.28
CA GLY A 67 16.42 1.40 -5.15
C GLY A 67 16.48 -0.12 -5.07
N ALA A 68 15.53 -0.74 -4.37
CA ALA A 68 15.44 -2.20 -4.27
C ALA A 68 15.20 -2.85 -5.65
N VAL A 69 14.17 -2.43 -6.38
CA VAL A 69 13.85 -3.03 -7.70
C VAL A 69 14.88 -2.74 -8.78
N GLN A 70 15.68 -1.70 -8.62
CA GLN A 70 16.77 -1.38 -9.55
C GLN A 70 18.08 -2.13 -9.28
N SER A 71 18.27 -2.63 -8.05
CA SER A 71 19.56 -3.24 -7.63
C SER A 71 19.47 -4.69 -7.21
N LEU A 72 18.27 -5.23 -7.12
CA LEU A 72 17.98 -6.58 -6.66
C LEU A 72 17.03 -7.30 -7.64
N GLU A 73 17.13 -8.62 -7.69
CA GLU A 73 16.16 -9.45 -8.37
C GLU A 73 14.78 -9.37 -7.68
N PRO A 74 13.65 -9.63 -8.36
CA PRO A 74 12.31 -9.53 -7.80
C PRO A 74 12.11 -10.25 -6.47
N HIS A 75 12.57 -11.49 -6.36
CA HIS A 75 12.48 -12.29 -5.13
C HIS A 75 13.36 -11.73 -3.99
N GLU A 76 14.54 -11.17 -4.32
CA GLU A 76 15.41 -10.47 -3.36
C GLU A 76 14.75 -9.18 -2.88
N SER A 77 14.15 -8.40 -3.80
CA SER A 77 13.38 -7.18 -3.50
C SER A 77 12.20 -7.47 -2.59
N ALA A 78 11.42 -8.50 -2.87
CA ALA A 78 10.31 -8.93 -2.02
C ALA A 78 10.78 -9.33 -0.62
N THR A 79 11.91 -10.02 -0.52
CA THR A 79 12.53 -10.41 0.76
C THR A 79 13.06 -9.20 1.52
N PHE A 80 13.75 -8.30 0.83
CA PHE A 80 14.32 -7.08 1.39
C PHE A 80 13.25 -6.18 1.99
N LEU A 81 12.19 -5.91 1.24
CA LEU A 81 11.09 -5.06 1.67
C LEU A 81 10.24 -5.69 2.78
N GLY A 82 10.19 -7.01 2.87
CA GLY A 82 9.46 -7.75 3.90
C GLY A 82 8.16 -8.39 3.43
N PHE A 83 7.92 -8.50 2.10
CA PHE A 83 6.80 -9.25 1.56
C PHE A 83 7.00 -10.77 1.70
N SER A 84 8.23 -11.24 1.55
CA SER A 84 8.56 -12.66 1.71
C SER A 84 8.98 -12.99 3.14
N LYS A 85 8.96 -14.28 3.48
CA LYS A 85 9.29 -14.79 4.81
C LYS A 85 10.69 -14.34 5.24
N LYS A 86 10.84 -14.07 6.52
CA LYS A 86 12.03 -13.48 7.14
C LYS A 86 13.35 -14.13 6.76
N ASN A 87 14.28 -13.28 6.36
CA ASN A 87 15.71 -13.54 6.45
C ASN A 87 16.43 -12.23 6.80
N GLU A 88 16.68 -11.99 8.10
CA GLU A 88 17.27 -10.75 8.61
C GLU A 88 18.70 -10.55 8.10
N VAL A 89 19.47 -11.62 7.95
CA VAL A 89 20.86 -11.58 7.44
C VAL A 89 20.87 -11.14 5.98
N CYS A 90 20.05 -11.74 5.14
CA CYS A 90 19.96 -11.36 3.72
C CYS A 90 19.56 -9.89 3.53
N ARG A 91 18.67 -9.34 4.37
CA ARG A 91 18.22 -7.95 4.24
C ARG A 91 19.35 -6.94 4.45
N THR A 92 20.27 -7.20 5.36
CA THR A 92 21.44 -6.34 5.57
C THR A 92 22.35 -6.35 4.35
N THR A 93 22.62 -7.53 3.79
CA THR A 93 23.42 -7.67 2.56
C THR A 93 22.74 -7.02 1.36
N TYR A 94 21.43 -7.17 1.23
CA TYR A 94 20.66 -6.49 0.17
C TYR A 94 20.70 -4.97 0.34
N PHE A 95 20.65 -4.47 1.58
CA PHE A 95 20.74 -3.04 1.82
C PHE A 95 22.05 -2.43 1.33
N GLU A 96 23.18 -3.14 1.36
CA GLU A 96 24.45 -2.66 0.83
C GLU A 96 24.38 -2.38 -0.69
N LYS A 97 23.58 -3.17 -1.43
CA LYS A 97 23.33 -2.93 -2.86
C LYS A 97 22.40 -1.73 -3.04
N VAL A 98 21.26 -1.72 -2.31
CA VAL A 98 20.22 -0.68 -2.39
C VAL A 98 20.76 0.69 -1.98
N ALA A 99 21.62 0.75 -0.97
CA ALA A 99 22.23 1.97 -0.45
C ALA A 99 22.97 2.79 -1.53
N LYS A 100 23.53 2.13 -2.55
CA LYS A 100 24.23 2.77 -3.66
C LYS A 100 23.30 3.55 -4.60
N MET A 101 22.00 3.23 -4.56
CA MET A 101 20.96 3.87 -5.38
C MET A 101 20.28 5.04 -4.67
N LEU A 102 20.50 5.21 -3.36
CA LEU A 102 19.79 6.20 -2.56
C LEU A 102 20.48 7.56 -2.58
N PRO A 103 19.72 8.67 -2.63
CA PRO A 103 20.22 9.99 -2.30
C PRO A 103 20.86 10.00 -0.89
N LYS A 104 21.86 10.88 -0.70
CA LYS A 104 22.63 10.97 0.56
C LYS A 104 21.73 11.10 1.80
N ASP A 105 20.76 12.00 1.77
CA ASP A 105 19.86 12.24 2.91
C ASP A 105 18.97 11.05 3.23
N ASP A 106 18.54 10.31 2.19
CA ASP A 106 17.74 9.09 2.34
C ASP A 106 18.60 7.97 2.92
N LEU A 107 19.84 7.82 2.46
CA LEU A 107 20.81 6.86 2.99
C LEU A 107 21.10 7.12 4.48
N GLU A 108 21.33 8.37 4.87
CA GLU A 108 21.53 8.73 6.28
C GLU A 108 20.29 8.40 7.13
N PHE A 109 19.10 8.66 6.62
CA PHE A 109 17.85 8.29 7.30
C PHE A 109 17.75 6.78 7.52
N TRP A 110 18.01 5.96 6.49
CA TRP A 110 17.90 4.51 6.59
C TRP A 110 19.01 3.90 7.46
N ASN A 111 20.22 4.45 7.45
CA ASN A 111 21.30 4.05 8.36
C ASN A 111 20.92 4.28 9.83
N ARG A 112 20.30 5.41 10.16
CA ARG A 112 19.77 5.67 11.53
C ARG A 112 18.60 4.74 11.89
N ASN A 113 17.91 4.20 10.91
CA ASN A 113 16.76 3.32 11.07
C ASN A 113 17.02 1.88 10.59
N ILE A 114 18.27 1.42 10.64
CA ILE A 114 18.69 0.11 10.12
C ILE A 114 17.87 -1.06 10.70
N SER A 115 17.35 -0.93 11.92
CA SER A 115 16.47 -1.93 12.53
C SER A 115 15.15 -2.13 11.79
N LEU A 116 14.70 -1.17 10.99
CA LEU A 116 13.51 -1.32 10.12
C LEU A 116 13.86 -2.13 8.89
N ILE A 117 15.06 -1.93 8.34
CA ILE A 117 15.58 -2.70 7.20
C ILE A 117 15.66 -4.19 7.60
N THR A 118 16.34 -4.50 8.71
CA THR A 118 16.52 -5.89 9.16
C THR A 118 15.19 -6.61 9.42
N LYS A 119 14.17 -5.90 9.90
CA LYS A 119 12.84 -6.45 10.18
C LYS A 119 11.92 -6.50 8.96
N GLY A 120 12.29 -5.83 7.85
CA GLY A 120 11.43 -5.61 6.69
C GLY A 120 10.56 -4.37 6.84
N VAL A 121 10.73 -3.42 5.92
CA VAL A 121 10.16 -2.07 6.07
C VAL A 121 8.63 -2.03 6.02
N ILE A 122 7.99 -2.85 5.18
CA ILE A 122 6.54 -2.78 4.97
C ILE A 122 5.71 -3.13 6.21
N GLY A 123 6.17 -4.07 7.04
CA GLY A 123 5.46 -4.50 8.26
C GLY A 123 5.77 -3.65 9.50
N ASN A 124 6.61 -2.61 9.38
CA ASN A 124 7.11 -1.86 10.51
C ASN A 124 6.63 -0.41 10.60
N SER A 125 5.73 0.01 9.73
CA SER A 125 5.04 1.30 9.80
C SER A 125 4.07 1.39 11.00
N ARG A 126 3.50 2.55 11.21
CA ARG A 126 2.52 2.75 12.29
C ARG A 126 1.26 1.94 12.06
N PHE A 127 0.73 1.98 10.83
CA PHE A 127 -0.54 1.35 10.47
C PHE A 127 -0.41 -0.18 10.40
N GLU A 128 0.61 -0.70 9.71
CA GLU A 128 0.80 -2.15 9.55
C GLU A 128 1.09 -2.85 10.87
N LYS A 129 1.87 -2.24 11.78
CA LYS A 129 2.08 -2.80 13.12
C LYS A 129 0.77 -2.97 13.88
N TYR A 130 -0.11 -1.97 13.77
CA TYR A 130 -1.43 -2.04 14.39
C TYR A 130 -2.26 -3.17 13.80
N LEU A 131 -2.41 -3.22 12.48
CA LEU A 131 -3.20 -4.26 11.81
C LEU A 131 -2.62 -5.66 12.01
N LEU A 132 -1.32 -5.84 11.85
CA LEU A 132 -0.66 -7.15 12.04
C LEU A 132 -0.81 -7.69 13.46
N PHE A 133 -0.83 -6.81 14.46
CA PHE A 133 -1.12 -7.24 15.83
C PHE A 133 -2.51 -7.87 15.94
N PHE A 134 -3.54 -7.22 15.43
CA PHE A 134 -4.91 -7.76 15.47
C PHE A 134 -5.09 -8.96 14.56
N CYS A 135 -4.46 -8.98 13.39
CA CYS A 135 -4.48 -10.14 12.51
C CYS A 135 -3.85 -11.38 13.17
N ARG A 136 -2.78 -11.21 13.94
CA ARG A 136 -2.20 -12.32 14.73
C ARG A 136 -3.15 -12.85 15.77
N LEU A 137 -3.88 -12.00 16.49
CA LEU A 137 -4.91 -12.42 17.44
C LEU A 137 -6.05 -13.15 16.72
N PHE A 138 -6.48 -12.62 15.56
CA PHE A 138 -7.48 -13.27 14.72
C PHE A 138 -7.03 -14.65 14.24
N VAL A 139 -5.81 -14.77 13.71
CA VAL A 139 -5.23 -16.04 13.26
C VAL A 139 -5.09 -17.03 14.41
N SER A 140 -4.70 -16.57 15.60
CA SER A 140 -4.65 -17.41 16.81
C SER A 140 -6.03 -17.95 17.20
N TYR A 141 -7.08 -17.14 17.05
CA TYR A 141 -8.46 -17.51 17.37
C TYR A 141 -9.07 -18.49 16.35
N ILE A 142 -8.87 -18.22 15.05
CA ILE A 142 -9.40 -19.08 13.97
C ILE A 142 -8.61 -20.38 13.84
N GLY A 143 -7.32 -20.33 14.10
CA GLY A 143 -6.35 -21.39 13.92
C GLY A 143 -5.58 -21.26 12.60
N LYS A 144 -4.25 -21.31 12.71
CA LYS A 144 -3.32 -21.13 11.57
C LYS A 144 -3.61 -22.08 10.39
N ARG A 145 -3.99 -23.33 10.69
CA ARG A 145 -4.33 -24.32 9.66
C ARG A 145 -5.50 -23.85 8.79
N LYS A 146 -6.57 -23.33 9.39
CA LYS A 146 -7.74 -22.83 8.65
C LYS A 146 -7.41 -21.61 7.79
N VAL A 147 -6.52 -20.74 8.28
CA VAL A 147 -6.05 -19.58 7.51
C VAL A 147 -5.23 -20.03 6.31
N LEU A 148 -4.36 -21.04 6.47
CA LEU A 148 -3.59 -21.60 5.36
C LEU A 148 -4.50 -22.30 4.33
N GLU A 149 -5.51 -23.05 4.77
CA GLU A 149 -6.51 -23.65 3.89
C GLU A 149 -7.23 -22.57 3.06
N LEU A 150 -7.64 -21.48 3.70
CA LEU A 150 -8.28 -20.33 3.03
C LEU A 150 -7.36 -19.68 1.97
N VAL A 151 -6.11 -19.40 2.33
CA VAL A 151 -5.14 -18.74 1.44
C VAL A 151 -4.80 -19.60 0.22
N ASN A 152 -4.92 -20.92 0.32
CA ASN A 152 -4.68 -21.85 -0.79
C ASN A 152 -5.89 -22.03 -1.73
N MET A 153 -7.05 -21.43 -1.42
CA MET A 153 -8.23 -21.57 -2.27
C MET A 153 -8.11 -20.76 -3.56
N GLU A 154 -8.50 -21.36 -4.66
CA GLU A 154 -8.44 -20.77 -6.00
C GLU A 154 -9.79 -20.18 -6.44
N SER A 155 -10.90 -20.71 -5.90
CA SER A 155 -12.25 -20.30 -6.26
C SER A 155 -12.86 -19.42 -5.18
N VAL A 156 -13.44 -18.31 -5.61
CA VAL A 156 -14.17 -17.36 -4.74
C VAL A 156 -15.37 -18.05 -4.10
N GLU A 157 -16.06 -18.92 -4.83
CA GLU A 157 -17.23 -19.67 -4.33
C GLU A 157 -16.84 -20.59 -3.17
N SER A 158 -15.77 -21.37 -3.34
CA SER A 158 -15.23 -22.23 -2.29
C SER A 158 -14.78 -21.42 -1.08
N GLN A 159 -14.15 -20.30 -1.32
CA GLN A 159 -13.67 -19.35 -0.31
C GLN A 159 -14.84 -18.75 0.48
N HIS A 160 -15.93 -18.39 -0.20
CA HIS A 160 -17.15 -17.88 0.43
C HIS A 160 -17.80 -18.91 1.35
N VAL A 161 -17.99 -20.15 0.86
CA VAL A 161 -18.52 -21.27 1.66
C VAL A 161 -17.63 -21.54 2.87
N TYR A 162 -16.32 -21.53 2.67
CA TYR A 162 -15.36 -21.73 3.75
C TYR A 162 -15.42 -20.62 4.79
N PHE A 163 -15.51 -19.37 4.34
CA PHE A 163 -15.65 -18.21 5.22
C PHE A 163 -16.90 -18.31 6.09
N ASP A 164 -18.04 -18.59 5.49
CA ASP A 164 -19.31 -18.74 6.22
C ASP A 164 -19.26 -19.88 7.25
N LYS A 165 -18.64 -20.99 6.92
CA LYS A 165 -18.53 -22.16 7.79
C LYS A 165 -17.54 -21.99 8.95
N HIS A 166 -16.39 -21.37 8.69
CA HIS A 166 -15.26 -21.39 9.62
C HIS A 166 -14.89 -20.05 10.23
N ILE A 167 -15.20 -18.94 9.55
CA ILE A 167 -14.74 -17.60 9.91
C ILE A 167 -15.86 -16.69 10.40
N LYS A 168 -17.06 -16.77 9.79
CA LYS A 168 -18.22 -15.96 10.12
C LYS A 168 -18.78 -16.30 11.52
N LYS A 169 -18.14 -15.81 12.56
CA LYS A 169 -18.59 -15.98 13.94
C LYS A 169 -18.95 -14.61 14.54
N SER A 170 -19.96 -14.59 15.41
CA SER A 170 -20.42 -13.38 16.10
C SER A 170 -19.30 -12.67 16.87
N LEU A 171 -18.37 -13.44 17.46
CA LEU A 171 -17.21 -12.91 18.16
C LEU A 171 -16.26 -12.12 17.24
N ILE A 172 -16.07 -12.55 15.99
CA ILE A 172 -15.21 -11.81 15.04
C ILE A 172 -15.80 -10.43 14.77
N LYS A 173 -17.11 -10.34 14.54
CA LYS A 173 -17.80 -9.07 14.36
C LYS A 173 -17.65 -8.16 15.58
N TRP A 174 -17.69 -8.74 16.78
CA TRP A 174 -17.47 -8.00 18.03
C TRP A 174 -16.02 -7.52 18.15
N ILE A 175 -15.03 -8.36 17.81
CA ILE A 175 -13.59 -7.97 17.77
C ILE A 175 -13.40 -6.79 16.84
N PHE A 176 -13.98 -6.80 15.64
CA PHE A 176 -13.91 -5.68 14.72
C PHE A 176 -14.49 -4.38 15.33
N ARG A 177 -15.61 -4.48 16.04
CA ARG A 177 -16.20 -3.31 16.72
C ARG A 177 -15.28 -2.72 17.80
N VAL A 178 -14.57 -3.56 18.53
CA VAL A 178 -13.62 -3.10 19.57
C VAL A 178 -12.37 -2.51 18.92
N VAL A 179 -11.74 -3.25 18.01
CA VAL A 179 -10.48 -2.85 17.33
C VAL A 179 -10.65 -1.54 16.57
N PHE A 180 -11.73 -1.39 15.82
CA PHE A 180 -12.03 -0.19 15.05
C PHE A 180 -12.99 0.77 15.78
N SER A 181 -12.99 0.72 17.10
CA SER A 181 -13.70 1.75 17.88
C SER A 181 -12.96 3.10 17.80
N PRO A 182 -13.67 4.24 17.84
CA PRO A 182 -13.04 5.56 17.83
C PRO A 182 -11.96 5.72 18.90
N ALA A 183 -12.15 5.13 20.07
CA ALA A 183 -11.19 5.19 21.18
C ALA A 183 -9.84 4.52 20.89
N LEU A 184 -9.84 3.40 20.15
CA LEU A 184 -8.62 2.65 19.84
C LEU A 184 -8.04 3.05 18.50
N TYR A 185 -8.85 3.31 17.51
CA TYR A 185 -8.45 3.55 16.12
C TYR A 185 -8.25 5.03 15.80
N GLY A 186 -9.00 5.95 16.43
CA GLY A 186 -9.00 7.39 16.15
C GLY A 186 -7.63 8.07 16.28
N ASN A 187 -6.74 7.53 17.15
CA ASN A 187 -5.37 8.05 17.33
C ASN A 187 -4.34 7.34 16.44
N ARG A 188 -4.73 6.39 15.59
CA ARG A 188 -3.80 5.48 14.89
C ARG A 188 -3.98 5.38 13.39
N GLY A 189 -5.09 5.83 12.83
CA GLY A 189 -5.35 5.66 11.41
C GLY A 189 -6.38 6.57 10.79
N LEU A 190 -7.21 7.27 11.58
CA LEU A 190 -8.19 8.22 11.07
C LEU A 190 -8.01 9.59 11.69
N ASN A 191 -8.13 10.62 10.86
CA ASN A 191 -8.34 11.98 11.35
C ASN A 191 -9.74 12.07 11.97
N ALA A 192 -9.92 12.94 12.97
CA ALA A 192 -11.21 13.19 13.60
C ALA A 192 -12.31 13.55 12.59
N GLN A 193 -11.96 14.17 11.49
CA GLN A 193 -12.85 14.55 10.39
C GLN A 193 -13.41 13.34 9.62
N GLY A 194 -12.63 12.33 9.32
CA GLY A 194 -13.11 11.10 8.69
C GLY A 194 -14.09 10.30 9.57
N LEU A 195 -14.10 10.57 10.89
CA LEU A 195 -15.04 9.96 11.83
C LEU A 195 -16.40 10.66 11.85
N ILE A 196 -16.46 11.96 11.53
CA ILE A 196 -17.68 12.78 11.62
C ILE A 196 -18.70 12.41 10.53
N HIS A 197 -18.23 12.01 9.35
CA HIS A 197 -19.08 11.70 8.19
C HIS A 197 -19.55 10.24 8.11
N GLN A 198 -19.18 9.39 9.07
CA GLN A 198 -19.51 7.96 9.00
C GLN A 198 -20.88 7.66 9.67
N ARG A 199 -21.82 7.15 8.86
CA ARG A 199 -23.08 6.60 9.34
C ARG A 199 -22.84 5.17 9.89
N GLY A 200 -23.01 4.97 11.20
CA GLY A 200 -22.96 3.67 11.87
C GLY A 200 -21.59 3.32 12.50
N SER A 201 -21.47 2.10 13.00
CA SER A 201 -20.25 1.61 13.65
C SER A 201 -19.15 1.31 12.65
N LEU A 202 -18.03 2.02 12.76
CA LEU A 202 -16.79 1.78 12.01
C LEU A 202 -16.41 0.30 11.98
N GLY A 203 -16.41 -0.36 13.12
CA GLY A 203 -16.07 -1.78 13.22
C GLY A 203 -17.02 -2.67 12.43
N THR A 204 -18.31 -2.29 12.31
CA THR A 204 -19.24 -3.04 11.44
C THR A 204 -18.89 -2.85 9.96
N GLN A 205 -18.56 -1.63 9.54
CA GLN A 205 -18.17 -1.35 8.16
C GLN A 205 -16.86 -2.06 7.79
N PHE A 206 -15.85 -2.00 8.66
CA PHE A 206 -14.59 -2.74 8.45
C PHE A 206 -14.82 -4.25 8.41
N TYR A 207 -15.72 -4.79 9.24
CA TYR A 207 -16.08 -6.21 9.16
C TYR A 207 -16.75 -6.57 7.83
N LEU A 208 -17.63 -5.71 7.31
CA LEU A 208 -18.27 -5.95 6.01
C LEU A 208 -17.25 -5.88 4.87
N LYS A 209 -16.37 -4.88 4.85
CA LYS A 209 -15.26 -4.80 3.90
C LYS A 209 -14.33 -6.02 4.00
N PHE A 210 -14.00 -6.45 5.20
CA PHE A 210 -13.20 -7.65 5.44
C PHE A 210 -13.89 -8.88 4.86
N ARG A 211 -15.19 -9.09 5.11
CA ARG A 211 -15.96 -10.17 4.53
C ARG A 211 -15.95 -10.11 3.00
N ASP A 212 -16.25 -8.94 2.44
CA ASP A 212 -16.32 -8.74 0.99
C ASP A 212 -14.96 -9.00 0.33
N PHE A 213 -13.88 -8.63 0.99
CA PHE A 213 -12.51 -8.93 0.54
C PHE A 213 -12.24 -10.44 0.44
N PHE A 214 -12.76 -11.22 1.39
CA PHE A 214 -12.67 -12.70 1.35
C PHE A 214 -13.62 -13.36 0.37
N THR A 215 -14.62 -12.65 -0.10
CA THR A 215 -15.67 -13.21 -0.96
C THR A 215 -15.67 -12.65 -2.39
N SER A 216 -14.74 -11.75 -2.72
CA SER A 216 -14.67 -11.10 -4.03
C SER A 216 -13.40 -11.40 -4.82
N THR A 217 -12.31 -11.77 -4.13
CA THR A 217 -11.02 -12.01 -4.77
C THR A 217 -10.41 -13.31 -4.23
N PRO A 218 -9.86 -14.20 -5.09
CA PRO A 218 -9.17 -15.39 -4.62
C PRO A 218 -8.01 -15.02 -3.70
N ALA A 219 -7.99 -15.60 -2.49
CA ALA A 219 -6.96 -15.32 -1.48
C ALA A 219 -5.55 -15.67 -1.98
N LYS A 220 -5.46 -16.67 -2.87
CA LYS A 220 -4.22 -17.11 -3.52
C LYS A 220 -3.58 -15.98 -4.36
N ASN A 221 -4.37 -15.05 -4.89
CA ASN A 221 -3.91 -13.95 -5.74
C ASN A 221 -3.94 -12.60 -5.02
N ASN A 222 -4.18 -12.59 -3.71
CA ASN A 222 -4.38 -11.36 -2.95
C ASN A 222 -3.26 -11.17 -1.93
N PHE A 223 -2.32 -10.26 -2.21
CA PHE A 223 -1.19 -10.00 -1.32
C PHE A 223 -1.59 -9.40 0.02
N TYR A 224 -2.64 -8.57 0.07
CA TYR A 224 -3.13 -7.97 1.32
C TYR A 224 -3.62 -9.07 2.28
N LEU A 225 -4.45 -10.00 1.79
CA LEU A 225 -4.93 -11.12 2.61
C LEU A 225 -3.78 -11.97 3.12
N GLN A 226 -2.85 -12.34 2.25
CA GLN A 226 -1.69 -13.15 2.64
C GLN A 226 -0.81 -12.41 3.63
N PHE A 227 -0.43 -11.16 3.34
CA PHE A 227 0.45 -10.38 4.18
C PHE A 227 -0.15 -10.12 5.57
N TYR A 228 -1.40 -9.67 5.65
CA TYR A 228 -1.99 -9.39 6.96
C TYR A 228 -2.29 -10.65 7.76
N LEU A 229 -2.71 -11.74 7.14
CA LEU A 229 -3.01 -12.98 7.86
C LEU A 229 -1.77 -13.81 8.22
N LEU A 230 -0.78 -13.84 7.35
CA LEU A 230 0.40 -14.70 7.52
C LEU A 230 1.66 -13.92 7.91
N GLY A 231 1.66 -12.59 7.76
CA GLY A 231 2.82 -11.71 7.93
C GLY A 231 3.80 -11.75 6.77
N HIS A 232 3.46 -12.44 5.68
CA HIS A 232 4.21 -12.52 4.43
C HIS A 232 3.31 -13.01 3.29
N VAL A 233 3.75 -12.79 2.05
CA VAL A 233 3.11 -13.32 0.85
C VAL A 233 3.71 -14.70 0.53
N VAL A 234 2.85 -15.67 0.21
CA VAL A 234 3.24 -17.06 -0.06
C VAL A 234 3.43 -17.32 -1.54
N PHE A 235 2.54 -16.75 -2.35
CA PHE A 235 2.49 -16.98 -3.80
C PHE A 235 3.03 -15.77 -4.56
N GLU A 236 3.97 -16.01 -5.48
CA GLU A 236 4.60 -14.95 -6.27
C GLU A 236 3.57 -14.15 -7.08
N GLN A 237 2.59 -14.82 -7.69
CA GLN A 237 1.52 -14.16 -8.44
C GLN A 237 0.64 -13.24 -7.60
N ALA A 238 0.69 -13.35 -6.27
CA ALA A 238 -0.01 -12.43 -5.37
C ALA A 238 0.80 -11.17 -5.05
N LEU A 239 2.12 -11.17 -5.29
CA LEU A 239 2.93 -9.97 -5.08
C LEU A 239 2.45 -8.81 -5.95
N PRO A 240 2.65 -7.55 -5.54
CA PRO A 240 2.45 -6.43 -6.44
C PRO A 240 3.29 -6.57 -7.72
N PRO A 241 2.81 -6.15 -8.90
CA PRO A 241 3.50 -6.32 -10.18
C PRO A 241 4.97 -5.89 -10.19
N TYR A 242 5.31 -4.81 -9.48
CA TYR A 242 6.70 -4.35 -9.40
C TYR A 242 7.67 -5.33 -8.68
N LEU A 243 7.15 -6.41 -8.08
CA LEU A 243 7.91 -7.48 -7.44
C LEU A 243 7.75 -8.84 -8.13
N GLN A 244 7.07 -8.89 -9.28
CA GLN A 244 6.89 -10.11 -10.06
C GLN A 244 7.92 -10.19 -11.18
N GLN A 245 8.43 -11.41 -11.43
CA GLN A 245 9.44 -11.66 -12.47
C GLN A 245 8.95 -11.24 -13.85
N ASP A 246 7.69 -11.47 -14.17
CA ASP A 246 7.09 -11.19 -15.48
C ASP A 246 7.12 -9.71 -15.87
N PHE A 247 7.16 -8.81 -14.88
CA PHE A 247 7.15 -7.36 -15.09
C PHE A 247 8.50 -6.68 -14.84
N HIS A 248 9.54 -7.44 -14.46
CA HIS A 248 10.84 -6.88 -14.06
C HIS A 248 11.53 -6.10 -15.17
N GLU A 249 11.63 -6.66 -16.35
CA GLU A 249 12.26 -5.97 -17.49
C GLU A 249 11.52 -4.71 -17.90
N SER A 250 10.17 -4.78 -17.95
CA SER A 250 9.32 -3.64 -18.24
C SER A 250 9.50 -2.54 -17.19
N LEU A 251 9.52 -2.91 -15.89
CA LEU A 251 9.76 -2.00 -14.80
C LEU A 251 11.10 -1.27 -14.96
N LEU A 252 12.20 -1.98 -15.16
CA LEU A 252 13.54 -1.38 -15.32
C LEU A 252 13.61 -0.43 -16.52
N LYS A 253 12.93 -0.75 -17.61
CA LYS A 253 12.84 0.11 -18.78
C LYS A 253 12.06 1.40 -18.50
N ASN A 254 10.95 1.30 -17.77
CA ASN A 254 9.99 2.38 -17.57
C ASN A 254 10.28 3.23 -16.33
N ILE A 255 11.04 2.73 -15.34
CA ILE A 255 11.22 3.34 -14.01
C ILE A 255 11.72 4.78 -14.05
N LYS A 256 12.45 5.17 -15.11
CA LYS A 256 12.89 6.55 -15.35
C LYS A 256 11.73 7.55 -15.55
N GLY A 257 10.55 7.06 -15.89
CA GLY A 257 9.33 7.85 -16.01
C GLY A 257 8.62 8.08 -14.67
N LEU A 258 9.14 7.55 -13.56
CA LEU A 258 8.56 7.67 -12.21
C LEU A 258 9.36 8.66 -11.37
N SER A 259 8.69 9.66 -10.82
CA SER A 259 9.27 10.62 -9.86
C SER A 259 8.53 10.58 -8.52
N PHE A 260 9.26 10.84 -7.43
CA PHE A 260 8.71 10.98 -6.07
C PHE A 260 9.10 12.32 -5.47
N GLU A 261 8.12 13.15 -5.12
CA GLU A 261 8.33 14.50 -4.59
C GLU A 261 7.65 14.69 -3.23
N ASN A 262 8.36 15.32 -2.30
CA ASN A 262 7.78 15.75 -1.04
C ASN A 262 7.03 17.08 -1.23
N ARG A 263 5.77 17.00 -1.54
CA ARG A 263 4.90 18.13 -1.87
C ARG A 263 3.43 17.76 -1.68
N THR A 264 2.56 18.76 -1.49
CA THR A 264 1.12 18.54 -1.55
C THR A 264 0.67 18.39 -3.01
N ILE A 265 -0.44 17.70 -3.21
CA ILE A 265 -1.01 17.55 -4.56
C ILE A 265 -1.53 18.91 -5.08
N GLN A 266 -2.06 19.75 -4.18
CA GLN A 266 -2.49 21.11 -4.50
C GLN A 266 -1.36 21.97 -5.05
N ASP A 267 -0.19 21.93 -4.38
CA ASP A 267 0.97 22.70 -4.83
C ASP A 267 1.51 22.19 -6.16
N LYS A 268 1.48 20.86 -6.34
CA LYS A 268 1.91 20.27 -7.62
C LYS A 268 1.00 20.69 -8.76
N VAL A 269 -0.32 20.72 -8.57
CA VAL A 269 -1.28 21.17 -9.58
C VAL A 269 -1.22 22.67 -9.83
N LYS A 270 -1.01 23.50 -8.80
CA LYS A 270 -0.91 24.97 -8.93
C LYS A 270 0.30 25.43 -9.74
N HIS A 271 1.44 24.77 -9.57
CA HIS A 271 2.73 25.15 -10.15
C HIS A 271 3.08 24.36 -11.43
N LEU A 272 2.09 24.00 -12.22
CA LEU A 272 2.29 23.32 -13.51
C LEU A 272 2.64 24.34 -14.60
N ASP A 273 3.92 24.43 -15.00
CA ASP A 273 4.37 25.39 -15.99
C ASP A 273 4.06 25.01 -17.45
N SER A 274 3.86 23.74 -17.79
CA SER A 274 3.53 23.34 -19.17
C SER A 274 3.12 21.88 -19.36
N LEU A 275 3.37 21.00 -18.40
CA LEU A 275 3.11 19.58 -18.53
C LEU A 275 1.72 19.26 -17.94
N ARG A 276 0.79 18.96 -18.81
CA ARG A 276 -0.57 18.57 -18.41
C ARG A 276 -0.57 17.12 -17.97
N TYR A 277 -1.17 16.84 -16.80
CA TYR A 277 -1.53 15.50 -16.42
C TYR A 277 -2.80 15.12 -17.18
N THR A 278 -2.81 13.91 -17.71
CA THR A 278 -3.99 13.32 -18.35
C THR A 278 -4.80 12.51 -17.35
N ASN A 279 -4.17 12.11 -16.25
CA ASN A 279 -4.76 11.25 -15.25
C ASN A 279 -4.39 11.70 -13.82
N TYR A 280 -5.31 11.49 -12.89
CA TYR A 280 -5.15 11.81 -11.47
C TYR A 280 -5.62 10.64 -10.61
N ALA A 281 -4.74 10.10 -9.76
CA ALA A 281 -5.07 9.10 -8.74
C ALA A 281 -4.91 9.74 -7.36
N LEU A 282 -6.02 10.28 -6.85
CA LEU A 282 -6.02 11.10 -5.64
C LEU A 282 -6.10 10.28 -4.37
N SER A 283 -6.27 8.94 -4.47
CA SER A 283 -6.43 8.08 -3.30
C SER A 283 -7.60 8.56 -2.42
N ASN A 284 -7.54 8.33 -1.14
CA ASN A 284 -8.52 8.78 -0.15
C ASN A 284 -8.15 10.14 0.49
N ILE A 285 -7.47 11.05 -0.24
CA ILE A 285 -7.11 12.36 0.33
C ILE A 285 -8.32 13.18 0.79
N SER A 286 -9.49 12.94 0.20
CA SER A 286 -10.76 13.53 0.65
C SER A 286 -11.08 13.27 2.13
N ASP A 287 -10.58 12.17 2.69
CA ASP A 287 -10.75 11.84 4.10
C ASP A 287 -9.85 12.70 5.03
N TRP A 288 -8.87 13.41 4.45
CA TRP A 288 -7.84 14.18 5.13
C TRP A 288 -7.92 15.68 4.88
N MET A 289 -8.84 16.10 3.99
CA MET A 289 -9.03 17.50 3.58
C MET A 289 -10.40 18.01 3.99
N GLU A 290 -10.50 19.33 4.22
CA GLU A 290 -11.78 19.98 4.31
C GLU A 290 -12.48 19.98 2.94
N LYS A 291 -13.81 20.03 2.95
CA LYS A 291 -14.60 19.98 1.72
C LYS A 291 -14.23 21.11 0.75
N GLU A 292 -14.06 22.32 1.28
CA GLU A 292 -13.70 23.51 0.52
C GLU A 292 -12.33 23.38 -0.16
N GLU A 293 -11.38 22.74 0.53
CA GLU A 293 -10.04 22.45 -0.04
C GLU A 293 -10.13 21.42 -1.17
N MET A 294 -10.94 20.37 -0.99
CA MET A 294 -11.16 19.36 -2.03
C MET A 294 -11.87 19.93 -3.24
N ASP A 295 -12.93 20.75 -3.05
CA ASP A 295 -13.65 21.41 -4.12
C ASP A 295 -12.72 22.37 -4.90
N SER A 296 -11.84 23.10 -4.21
CA SER A 296 -10.83 23.96 -4.82
C SER A 296 -9.80 23.18 -5.64
N LEU A 297 -9.34 22.04 -5.12
CA LEU A 297 -8.42 21.14 -5.84
C LEU A 297 -9.06 20.61 -7.12
N LEU A 298 -10.27 20.06 -7.04
CA LEU A 298 -10.99 19.52 -8.19
C LEU A 298 -11.26 20.61 -9.25
N THR A 299 -11.67 21.79 -8.84
CA THR A 299 -11.87 22.95 -9.74
C THR A 299 -10.57 23.32 -10.44
N THR A 300 -9.44 23.29 -9.75
CA THR A 300 -8.14 23.58 -10.33
C THR A 300 -7.70 22.52 -11.34
N ILE A 301 -7.94 21.23 -11.02
CA ILE A 301 -7.67 20.10 -11.92
C ILE A 301 -8.47 20.26 -13.21
N VAL A 302 -9.79 20.46 -13.12
CA VAL A 302 -10.70 20.61 -14.28
C VAL A 302 -10.25 21.76 -15.17
N LYS A 303 -10.03 22.95 -14.61
CA LYS A 303 -9.57 24.12 -15.37
C LYS A 303 -8.24 23.91 -16.11
N ARG A 304 -7.39 23.00 -15.62
CA ARG A 304 -6.09 22.70 -16.24
C ARG A 304 -6.13 21.55 -17.23
N THR A 305 -7.18 20.72 -17.21
CA THR A 305 -7.39 19.63 -18.19
C THR A 305 -8.20 20.08 -19.40
N GLU A 306 -9.04 21.11 -19.30
CA GLU A 306 -9.92 21.59 -20.37
C GLU A 306 -9.26 22.52 -21.41
N VAL A 307 -7.95 22.81 -21.33
CA VAL A 307 -7.27 23.75 -22.25
C VAL A 307 -6.40 23.03 -23.26
#